data_847cb3c2fa8be5130d869654b8112447
#
_entry.id   847cb3c2fa8be5130d869654b8112447
#
_cell.length_a   1.000
_cell.length_b   1.000
_cell.length_c   1.000
_cell.angle_alpha   90.00
_cell.angle_beta   90.00
_cell.angle_gamma   90.00
#
_symmetry.space_group_name_H-M   'P 1'
#
loop_
_entity.id
_entity.type
_entity.pdbx_description
1 polymer ?
#
loop_
_entity_poly.entity_id
_entity_poly.type
_entity_poly.pdbx_seq_one_letter_code
_entity_poly.pdbx_strand_id
1 'polypeptide(L)'
;MKATSEELTIFVAVVESGSFSRAAEQLGQANSAISRSVKKLEMKLGVSLLNRTTRQLSLTEEGERYFRRVQSVLQEMAAAETEIMETRSTPRDRKSTRLNSSHDQIS
;
A
#
# COMPACT_ATOMS: atom_id res chain seq x y z
N MET A 1 -1.21 14.92 0.23
CA MET A 1 -1.15 13.62 0.89
C MET A 1 0.00 13.61 1.86
N LYS A 2 -0.28 13.28 3.10
CA LYS A 2 0.77 13.34 4.13
C LYS A 2 1.65 12.09 4.16
N ALA A 3 1.07 10.95 3.88
CA ALA A 3 1.81 9.69 3.92
C ALA A 3 2.53 9.46 2.61
N THR A 4 3.73 8.90 2.69
CA THR A 4 4.45 8.51 1.49
C THR A 4 4.09 7.09 1.10
N SER A 5 4.32 6.73 -0.17
CA SER A 5 4.03 5.37 -0.61
C SER A 5 4.89 4.35 0.13
N GLU A 6 6.09 4.72 0.50
CA GLU A 6 6.95 3.83 1.28
C GLU A 6 6.34 3.55 2.65
N GLU A 7 5.83 4.58 3.31
CA GLU A 7 5.18 4.41 4.61
C GLU A 7 3.95 3.52 4.49
N LEU A 8 3.17 3.70 3.43
CA LEU A 8 1.99 2.88 3.20
C LEU A 8 2.37 1.42 2.96
N THR A 9 3.40 1.19 2.18
CA THR A 9 3.87 -0.16 1.91
C THR A 9 4.33 -0.83 3.19
N ILE A 10 5.06 -0.11 4.02
CA ILE A 10 5.54 -0.64 5.29
C ILE A 10 4.37 -0.97 6.22
N PHE A 11 3.40 -0.07 6.29
CA PHE A 11 2.23 -0.30 7.13
C PHE A 11 1.49 -1.56 6.70
N VAL A 12 1.25 -1.71 5.41
CA VAL A 12 0.55 -2.89 4.89
C VAL A 12 1.34 -4.16 5.18
N ALA A 13 2.67 -4.11 5.00
CA ALA A 13 3.51 -5.28 5.26
C ALA A 13 3.43 -5.70 6.72
N VAL A 14 3.43 -4.74 7.63
CA VAL A 14 3.33 -5.03 9.06
C VAL A 14 1.99 -5.68 9.38
N VAL A 15 0.92 -5.13 8.83
CA VAL A 15 -0.42 -5.65 9.12
C VAL A 15 -0.59 -7.05 8.55
N GLU A 16 -0.18 -7.26 7.31
CA GLU A 16 -0.37 -8.54 6.64
C GLU A 16 0.47 -9.63 7.24
N SER A 17 1.70 -9.31 7.64
CA SER A 17 2.57 -10.30 8.26
C SER A 17 2.24 -10.51 9.73
N GLY A 18 1.60 -9.53 10.35
CA GLY A 18 1.25 -9.59 11.76
C GLY A 18 2.42 -9.36 12.68
N SER A 19 3.54 -8.84 12.18
CA SER A 19 4.73 -8.70 12.97
C SER A 19 5.68 -7.68 12.37
N PHE A 20 6.27 -6.85 13.21
CA PHE A 20 7.31 -5.92 12.77
C PHE A 20 8.53 -6.66 12.25
N SER A 21 8.89 -7.75 12.93
CA SER A 21 10.06 -8.55 12.53
C SER A 21 9.89 -9.16 11.14
N ARG A 22 8.72 -9.72 10.88
CA ARG A 22 8.47 -10.33 9.58
C ARG A 22 8.43 -9.28 8.48
N ALA A 23 7.81 -8.14 8.76
CA ALA A 23 7.78 -7.07 7.77
C ALA A 23 9.21 -6.60 7.47
N ALA A 24 10.04 -6.48 8.49
CA ALA A 24 11.42 -6.07 8.30
C ALA A 24 12.16 -7.06 7.40
N GLU A 25 11.95 -8.35 7.62
CA GLU A 25 12.57 -9.36 6.78
C GLU A 25 12.11 -9.24 5.33
N GLN A 26 10.81 -9.07 5.15
CA GLN A 26 10.25 -8.98 3.80
C GLN A 26 10.79 -7.77 3.04
N LEU A 27 10.98 -6.68 3.75
CA LEU A 27 11.39 -5.43 3.12
C LEU A 27 12.90 -5.22 3.16
N GLY A 28 13.64 -6.12 3.81
CA GLY A 28 15.09 -5.99 3.89
C GLY A 28 15.53 -4.79 4.71
N GLN A 29 14.78 -4.47 5.76
CA GLN A 29 15.08 -3.33 6.60
C GLN A 29 15.19 -3.76 8.05
N ALA A 30 15.77 -2.88 8.87
CA ALA A 30 15.90 -3.16 10.29
C ALA A 30 14.55 -3.01 10.98
N ASN A 31 14.36 -3.80 12.02
CA ASN A 31 13.14 -3.76 12.82
C ASN A 31 12.85 -2.35 13.33
N SER A 32 13.88 -1.68 13.80
CA SER A 32 13.72 -0.33 14.34
C SER A 32 13.29 0.66 13.26
N ALA A 33 13.77 0.46 12.02
CA ALA A 33 13.38 1.34 10.92
C ALA A 33 11.90 1.17 10.59
N ILE A 34 11.42 -0.08 10.59
CA ILE A 34 10.02 -0.36 10.33
C ILE A 34 9.13 0.28 11.39
N SER A 35 9.51 0.10 12.66
CA SER A 35 8.74 0.66 13.76
C SER A 35 8.69 2.17 13.69
N ARG A 36 9.82 2.78 13.36
CA ARG A 36 9.91 4.23 13.25
C ARG A 36 9.04 4.78 12.13
N SER A 37 9.03 4.08 11.00
CA SER A 37 8.22 4.51 9.87
C SER A 37 6.73 4.48 10.20
N VAL A 38 6.29 3.43 10.86
CA VAL A 38 4.88 3.33 11.24
C VAL A 38 4.52 4.42 12.24
N LYS A 39 5.40 4.65 13.21
CA LYS A 39 5.15 5.69 14.19
C LYS A 39 5.08 7.06 13.54
N LYS A 40 5.96 7.31 12.58
CA LYS A 40 5.96 8.57 11.87
C LYS A 40 4.67 8.75 11.10
N LEU A 41 4.17 7.68 10.49
CA LEU A 41 2.89 7.71 9.80
C LEU A 41 1.76 8.06 10.76
N GLU A 42 1.76 7.41 11.92
CA GLU A 42 0.74 7.70 12.93
C GLU A 42 0.77 9.16 13.36
N MET A 43 1.97 9.70 13.52
CA MET A 43 2.12 11.10 13.90
C MET A 43 1.60 12.04 12.83
N LYS A 44 1.85 11.72 11.57
CA LYS A 44 1.38 12.54 10.47
C LYS A 44 -0.13 12.58 10.41
N LEU A 45 -0.78 11.45 10.71
CA LEU A 45 -2.22 11.34 10.63
C LEU A 45 -2.91 11.77 11.91
N GLY A 46 -2.16 11.87 13.00
CA GLY A 46 -2.72 12.27 14.27
C GLY A 46 -3.55 11.21 14.96
N VAL A 47 -3.42 9.95 14.57
CA VAL A 47 -4.16 8.86 15.19
C VAL A 47 -3.25 7.66 15.33
N SER A 48 -3.60 6.79 16.26
CA SER A 48 -2.89 5.53 16.43
C SER A 48 -3.51 4.51 15.48
N LEU A 49 -2.68 3.85 14.72
CA LEU A 49 -3.13 2.84 13.77
C LEU A 49 -2.98 1.43 14.31
N LEU A 50 -2.00 1.22 15.18
CA LEU A 50 -1.70 -0.09 15.72
C LEU A 50 -1.83 -0.10 17.21
N ASN A 51 -2.33 -1.21 17.72
CA ASN A 51 -2.49 -1.45 19.14
C ASN A 51 -1.28 -2.26 19.62
N ARG A 52 -0.38 -1.62 20.38
CA ARG A 52 0.87 -2.27 20.77
C ARG A 52 0.90 -2.71 22.22
N THR A 53 -0.25 -2.65 22.89
CA THR A 53 -0.30 -2.97 24.31
C THR A 53 -0.45 -4.46 24.57
N THR A 54 -0.75 -5.24 23.56
CA THR A 54 -0.92 -6.68 23.69
C THR A 54 0.27 -7.39 23.06
N ARG A 55 0.35 -8.70 23.32
CA ARG A 55 1.40 -9.50 22.71
C ARG A 55 1.26 -9.57 21.22
N GLN A 56 0.03 -9.57 20.75
CA GLN A 56 -0.23 -9.66 19.33
C GLN A 56 -0.48 -8.29 18.78
N LEU A 57 0.06 -8.08 17.60
CA LEU A 57 -0.15 -6.84 16.87
C LEU A 57 -1.58 -6.82 16.35
N SER A 58 -2.28 -5.75 16.60
CA SER A 58 -3.64 -5.61 16.11
C SER A 58 -3.87 -4.17 15.67
N LEU A 59 -4.91 -3.98 14.88
CA LEU A 59 -5.26 -2.66 14.38
C LEU A 59 -6.23 -1.99 15.32
N THR A 60 -6.08 -0.68 15.45
CA THR A 60 -7.12 0.14 16.05
C THR A 60 -8.27 0.24 15.06
N GLU A 61 -9.37 0.84 15.49
CA GLU A 61 -10.49 1.06 14.58
C GLU A 61 -10.07 1.95 13.42
N GLU A 62 -9.36 3.01 13.71
CA GLU A 62 -8.83 3.90 12.70
C GLU A 62 -7.85 3.16 11.79
N GLY A 63 -7.02 2.32 12.39
CA GLY A 63 -6.05 1.54 11.62
C GLY A 63 -6.71 0.60 10.65
N GLU A 64 -7.80 -0.03 11.04
CA GLU A 64 -8.51 -0.94 10.17
C GLU A 64 -9.11 -0.22 8.98
N ARG A 65 -9.72 0.93 9.22
CA ARG A 65 -10.27 1.72 8.12
C ARG A 65 -9.17 2.17 7.17
N TYR A 66 -8.09 2.65 7.73
CA TYR A 66 -6.98 3.14 6.93
C TYR A 66 -6.36 2.02 6.12
N PHE A 67 -6.19 0.86 6.73
CA PHE A 67 -5.61 -0.29 6.07
C PHE A 67 -6.42 -0.68 4.82
N ARG A 68 -7.73 -0.71 4.94
CA ARG A 68 -8.58 -1.05 3.80
C ARG A 68 -8.41 -0.06 2.65
N ARG A 69 -8.36 1.22 2.98
CA ARG A 69 -8.17 2.24 1.97
C ARG A 69 -6.81 2.16 1.33
N VAL A 70 -5.79 1.96 2.15
CA VAL A 70 -4.42 1.87 1.65
C VAL A 70 -4.26 0.66 0.74
N GLN A 71 -4.83 -0.48 1.11
CA GLN A 71 -4.79 -1.66 0.27
C GLN A 71 -5.36 -1.38 -1.11
N SER A 72 -6.49 -0.71 -1.14
CA SER A 72 -7.15 -0.37 -2.40
C SER A 72 -6.27 0.52 -3.26
N VAL A 73 -5.66 1.53 -2.64
CA VAL A 73 -4.78 2.45 -3.35
C VAL A 73 -3.56 1.72 -3.92
N LEU A 74 -2.94 0.88 -3.12
CA LEU A 74 -1.75 0.15 -3.57
C LEU A 74 -2.08 -0.83 -4.69
N GLN A 75 -3.24 -1.46 -4.62
CA GLN A 75 -3.69 -2.35 -5.68
C GLN A 75 -3.91 -1.59 -6.98
N GLU A 76 -4.48 -0.41 -6.89
CA GLU A 76 -4.68 0.42 -8.07
C GLU A 76 -3.37 0.86 -8.68
N MET A 77 -2.42 1.22 -7.85
CA MET A 77 -1.09 1.59 -8.34
C MET A 77 -0.42 0.43 -9.05
N ALA A 78 -0.51 -0.76 -8.45
CA ALA A 78 0.07 -1.94 -9.07
C ALA A 78 -0.60 -2.28 -10.40
N ALA A 79 -1.92 -2.14 -10.44
CA ALA A 79 -2.66 -2.40 -11.67
C ALA A 79 -2.27 -1.41 -12.77
N ALA A 80 -2.10 -0.15 -12.39
CA ALA A 80 -1.69 0.87 -13.36
C ALA A 80 -0.30 0.57 -13.92
N GLU A 81 0.61 0.16 -13.04
CA GLU A 81 1.96 -0.18 -13.48
C GLU A 81 1.96 -1.37 -14.40
N THR A 82 1.18 -2.41 -14.06
CA THR A 82 1.08 -3.59 -14.89
C THR A 82 0.52 -3.24 -16.26
N GLU A 83 -0.48 -2.39 -16.28
CA GLU A 83 -1.09 -1.97 -17.54
C GLU A 83 -0.08 -1.28 -18.46
N ILE A 84 0.72 -0.39 -17.88
CA ILE A 84 1.76 0.32 -18.64
C ILE A 84 2.82 -0.65 -19.14
N MET A 85 3.24 -1.58 -18.30
CA MET A 85 4.27 -2.53 -18.66
C MET A 85 3.79 -3.49 -19.74
N GLU A 86 2.54 -3.91 -19.69
CA GLU A 86 1.97 -4.77 -20.71
C GLU A 86 1.89 -4.08 -22.05
N THR A 87 1.55 -2.79 -22.03
CA THR A 87 1.51 -2.01 -23.26
C THR A 87 2.88 -1.96 -23.91
N ARG A 88 3.93 -1.88 -23.10
CA ARG A 88 5.28 -1.81 -23.64
C ARG A 88 5.75 -3.15 -24.17
N SER A 89 5.41 -4.22 -23.48
CA SER A 89 5.91 -5.52 -23.90
C SER A 89 5.10 -6.12 -25.02
N THR A 90 3.81 -5.77 -25.17
CA THR A 90 3.00 -6.27 -26.24
C THR A 90 2.56 -5.14 -27.11
N PRO A 91 3.25 -4.91 -28.14
CA PRO A 91 2.84 -3.86 -29.03
C PRO A 91 1.59 -4.32 -29.71
N ARG A 92 0.52 -3.97 -29.46
CA ARG A 92 -0.53 -4.47 -30.00
C ARG A 92 -1.47 -3.59 -30.27
N ASP A 93 -2.14 -3.77 -30.80
CA ASP A 93 -2.99 -2.99 -31.11
C ASP A 93 -4.17 -3.16 -30.42
N ARG A 94 -4.55 -2.99 -30.02
CA ARG A 94 -5.36 -3.12 -29.26
C ARG A 94 -6.16 -2.32 -29.03
N LYS A 95 -6.66 -2.33 -29.60
CA LYS A 95 -7.31 -1.74 -29.49
C LYS A 95 -7.98 -1.12 -28.97
N SER A 96 -8.20 -1.22 -29.04
CA SER A 96 -8.60 -0.88 -28.64
C SER A 96 -9.24 -0.30 -28.03
N THR A 97 -9.72 -0.53 -27.75
CA THR A 97 -10.12 -0.29 -27.22
C THR A 97 -10.46 0.51 -26.55
N ARG A 98 -10.91 0.46 -26.58
CA ARG A 98 -11.05 0.79 -26.13
C ARG A 98 -11.26 1.75 -25.97
N LEU A 99 -11.82 1.90 -25.87
CA LEU A 99 -11.85 2.31 -25.90
C LEU A 99 -12.10 3.02 -25.68
N ASN A 100 -12.80 3.02 -25.62
CA ASN A 100 -12.89 3.31 -25.67
C ASN A 100 -13.15 3.98 -25.32
N SER A 101 -13.79 4.02 -25.25
CA SER A 101 -13.89 4.21 -25.30
C SER A 101 -13.95 4.90 -24.95
N SER A 102 -14.51 4.91 -24.80
CA SER A 102 -14.35 4.98 -24.79
C SER A 102 -14.10 5.47 -24.44
N HIS A 103 -14.50 5.56 -24.22
CA HIS A 103 -14.04 5.42 -24.17
C HIS A 103 -13.50 5.86 -23.86
N ASP A 104 -13.98 5.98 -23.76
CA ASP A 104 -13.36 5.93 -23.73
C ASP A 104 -12.80 6.53 -23.28
N GLN A 105 -12.99 6.70 -23.00
CA GLN A 105 -12.35 6.71 -22.76
C GLN A 105 -11.70 7.33 -22.39
N ILE A 106 -11.76 7.48 -22.15
CA ILE A 106 -11.06 7.70 -22.01
C ILE A 106 -10.58 8.01 -22.00
N SER A 107 -10.91 7.83 -21.80
CA SER A 107 -10.36 7.77 -21.84
C SER A 107 -10.22 7.89 -21.89
#